data_ae30e2d692433316583b494a433fd6d6
#
_entry.id   ae30e2d692433316583b494a433fd6d6
#
_cell.length_a   1.000
_cell.length_b   1.000
_cell.length_c   1.000
_cell.angle_alpha   90.00
_cell.angle_beta   90.00
_cell.angle_gamma   90.00
#
_symmetry.space_group_name_H-M   'P 1'
#
loop_
_entity.id
_entity.type
_entity.pdbx_description
1 polymer ?
#
loop_
_entity_poly.entity_id
_entity_poly.type
_entity_poly.pdbx_seq_one_letter_code
_entity_poly.pdbx_strand_id
1 'polypeptide(L)'
;MEKDKYYESIKEEILNNEITKRVKDYSKNRSDLNTYIKVGELLRKAGKHYGEGIIKKYAEKLTNEFGKKYTISLLYKIIQLYEIYEKVPTMSGILSWSHWYELLSMKNLDQVRYYITLIETQNLSVRELRSRIKNKEYERLDEKTKENLKNQTEKQEITDYIKNPIMIQNKNRYEEISEKVLQKIILEDIPSFLKELGTGFTFIENEYKIRIGNRYNYIDLLLYNIKYRCYVVIELKLGELKKEHIGQIEVYMTYIDKNLKSEEEDNTIGIVLVKKNNKYVMEYCSDSRIKSREYRVLS
;
A
#
# COMPACT_ATOMS: atom_id res chain seq x y z
N MET A 1 22.28 -13.99 -45.45
CA MET A 1 21.84 -14.14 -44.03
C MET A 1 21.03 -12.88 -43.69
N GLU A 2 19.73 -13.01 -43.61
CA GLU A 2 18.85 -11.93 -43.16
C GLU A 2 19.26 -11.52 -41.74
N LYS A 3 19.67 -10.27 -41.56
CA LYS A 3 20.03 -9.76 -40.24
C LYS A 3 18.79 -9.86 -39.36
N ASP A 4 18.91 -10.50 -38.21
CA ASP A 4 17.83 -10.63 -37.20
C ASP A 4 17.43 -9.23 -36.72
N LYS A 5 16.42 -8.66 -37.38
CA LYS A 5 15.97 -7.28 -37.18
C LYS A 5 15.62 -6.95 -35.70
N TYR A 6 15.03 -7.92 -35.01
CA TYR A 6 14.67 -7.70 -33.59
C TYR A 6 15.91 -7.67 -32.72
N TYR A 7 16.89 -8.53 -32.97
CA TYR A 7 18.14 -8.53 -32.23
C TYR A 7 18.90 -7.20 -32.36
N GLU A 8 19.04 -6.72 -33.60
CA GLU A 8 19.73 -5.46 -33.87
C GLU A 8 19.03 -4.27 -33.17
N SER A 9 17.68 -4.21 -33.17
CA SER A 9 16.92 -3.19 -32.47
C SER A 9 17.09 -3.28 -30.94
N ILE A 10 17.09 -4.48 -30.36
CA ILE A 10 17.35 -4.69 -28.93
C ILE A 10 18.75 -4.24 -28.56
N LYS A 11 19.73 -4.60 -29.36
CA LYS A 11 21.13 -4.21 -29.17
C LYS A 11 21.30 -2.69 -29.21
N GLU A 12 20.66 -2.01 -30.15
CA GLU A 12 20.69 -0.55 -30.27
C GLU A 12 20.10 0.14 -29.03
N GLU A 13 18.93 -0.29 -28.53
CA GLU A 13 18.31 0.24 -27.32
C GLU A 13 19.20 0.06 -26.08
N ILE A 14 19.83 -1.10 -25.94
CA ILE A 14 20.77 -1.37 -24.84
C ILE A 14 22.01 -0.48 -24.94
N LEU A 15 22.58 -0.35 -26.13
CA LEU A 15 23.78 0.47 -26.35
C LEU A 15 23.50 1.94 -26.05
N ASN A 16 22.38 2.48 -26.52
CA ASN A 16 21.95 3.85 -26.26
C ASN A 16 21.78 4.11 -24.75
N ASN A 17 21.23 3.14 -24.02
CA ASN A 17 21.10 3.24 -22.56
C ASN A 17 22.48 3.26 -21.86
N GLU A 18 23.40 2.40 -22.25
CA GLU A 18 24.76 2.38 -21.66
C GLU A 18 25.51 3.68 -21.93
N ILE A 19 25.35 4.26 -23.12
CA ILE A 19 25.91 5.58 -23.46
C ILE A 19 25.28 6.66 -22.59
N THR A 20 23.95 6.68 -22.47
CA THR A 20 23.22 7.65 -21.64
C THR A 20 23.64 7.59 -20.17
N LYS A 21 23.86 6.40 -19.62
CA LYS A 21 24.35 6.20 -18.25
C LYS A 21 25.75 6.79 -18.01
N ARG A 22 26.62 6.72 -18.99
CA ARG A 22 27.98 7.30 -18.91
C ARG A 22 27.96 8.83 -18.93
N VAL A 23 26.98 9.43 -19.61
CA VAL A 23 26.88 10.87 -19.83
C VAL A 23 26.09 11.59 -18.72
N LYS A 24 25.11 10.92 -18.08
CA LYS A 24 24.20 11.52 -17.10
C LYS A 24 24.14 10.73 -15.80
N ASP A 25 24.82 11.22 -14.78
CA ASP A 25 24.91 10.56 -13.47
C ASP A 25 23.58 10.54 -12.67
N TYR A 26 22.64 11.43 -12.98
CA TYR A 26 21.40 11.66 -12.19
C TYR A 26 20.14 10.88 -12.63
N SER A 27 20.15 10.15 -13.75
CA SER A 27 18.93 9.50 -14.29
C SER A 27 19.06 8.00 -14.55
N LYS A 28 20.02 7.34 -13.92
CA LYS A 28 20.34 5.91 -14.16
C LYS A 28 19.13 4.99 -14.09
N ASN A 29 18.29 5.13 -13.06
CA ASN A 29 17.15 4.24 -12.83
C ASN A 29 16.00 4.44 -13.83
N ARG A 30 15.78 5.67 -14.30
CA ARG A 30 14.70 5.99 -15.24
C ARG A 30 15.06 5.59 -16.68
N SER A 31 16.32 5.77 -17.06
CA SER A 31 16.83 5.32 -18.35
C SER A 31 16.73 3.81 -18.50
N ASP A 32 17.06 3.04 -17.45
CA ASP A 32 16.92 1.58 -17.45
C ASP A 32 15.48 1.12 -17.64
N LEU A 33 14.52 1.72 -16.94
CA LEU A 33 13.12 1.31 -17.04
C LEU A 33 12.56 1.51 -18.46
N ASN A 34 12.78 2.69 -19.05
CA ASN A 34 12.32 2.98 -20.41
C ASN A 34 12.94 2.03 -21.43
N THR A 35 14.23 1.75 -21.28
CA THR A 35 14.94 0.78 -22.13
C THR A 35 14.34 -0.62 -21.97
N TYR A 36 14.10 -1.06 -20.72
CA TYR A 36 13.52 -2.39 -20.48
C TYR A 36 12.09 -2.52 -21.00
N ILE A 37 11.28 -1.47 -20.98
CA ILE A 37 9.94 -1.48 -21.59
C ILE A 37 10.06 -1.70 -23.11
N LYS A 38 10.91 -0.93 -23.79
CA LYS A 38 11.12 -1.07 -25.24
C LYS A 38 11.74 -2.43 -25.61
N VAL A 39 12.73 -2.87 -24.86
CA VAL A 39 13.36 -4.19 -25.05
C VAL A 39 12.32 -5.31 -24.81
N GLY A 40 11.44 -5.17 -23.81
CA GLY A 40 10.37 -6.12 -23.55
C GLY A 40 9.38 -6.25 -24.71
N GLU A 41 9.01 -5.13 -25.31
CA GLU A 41 8.18 -5.10 -26.52
C GLU A 41 8.83 -5.87 -27.68
N LEU A 42 10.11 -5.59 -27.93
CA LEU A 42 10.87 -6.23 -29.00
C LEU A 42 11.06 -7.73 -28.77
N LEU A 43 11.38 -8.14 -27.53
CA LEU A 43 11.50 -9.54 -27.14
C LEU A 43 10.19 -10.30 -27.32
N ARG A 44 9.07 -9.70 -26.92
CA ARG A 44 7.74 -10.30 -27.12
C ARG A 44 7.40 -10.47 -28.60
N LYS A 45 7.70 -9.47 -29.42
CA LYS A 45 7.52 -9.54 -30.87
C LYS A 45 8.41 -10.64 -31.48
N ALA A 46 9.67 -10.72 -31.09
CA ALA A 46 10.60 -11.74 -31.52
C ALA A 46 10.12 -13.15 -31.12
N GLY A 47 9.67 -13.35 -29.89
CA GLY A 47 9.13 -14.62 -29.39
C GLY A 47 7.91 -15.08 -30.18
N LYS A 48 7.00 -14.16 -30.53
CA LYS A 48 5.85 -14.47 -31.41
C LYS A 48 6.23 -14.82 -32.83
N HIS A 49 7.27 -14.23 -33.34
CA HIS A 49 7.72 -14.43 -34.74
C HIS A 49 8.59 -15.69 -34.93
N TYR A 50 9.54 -15.92 -33.99
CA TYR A 50 10.54 -16.98 -34.12
C TYR A 50 10.35 -18.15 -33.15
N GLY A 51 9.34 -18.08 -32.26
CA GLY A 51 9.14 -19.02 -31.16
C GLY A 51 9.99 -18.70 -29.92
N GLU A 52 9.60 -19.24 -28.75
CA GLU A 52 10.20 -18.92 -27.45
C GLU A 52 11.70 -19.24 -27.33
N GLY A 53 12.21 -20.22 -28.12
CA GLY A 53 13.63 -20.55 -28.13
C GLY A 53 14.56 -19.40 -28.54
N ILE A 54 14.03 -18.35 -29.21
CA ILE A 54 14.80 -17.18 -29.62
C ILE A 54 15.28 -16.36 -28.40
N ILE A 55 14.52 -16.34 -27.31
CA ILE A 55 14.87 -15.59 -26.08
C ILE A 55 16.17 -16.12 -25.47
N LYS A 56 16.34 -17.47 -25.46
CA LYS A 56 17.58 -18.10 -25.00
C LYS A 56 18.76 -17.69 -25.88
N LYS A 57 18.59 -17.73 -27.22
CA LYS A 57 19.61 -17.33 -28.17
C LYS A 57 20.01 -15.85 -28.02
N TYR A 58 19.03 -14.97 -27.75
CA TYR A 58 19.32 -13.56 -27.51
C TYR A 58 20.04 -13.35 -26.19
N ALA A 59 19.66 -14.06 -25.11
CA ALA A 59 20.37 -14.01 -23.84
C ALA A 59 21.86 -14.36 -23.98
N GLU A 60 22.17 -15.43 -24.72
CA GLU A 60 23.54 -15.85 -25.00
C GLU A 60 24.33 -14.77 -25.77
N LYS A 61 23.77 -14.21 -26.84
CA LYS A 61 24.38 -13.13 -27.61
C LYS A 61 24.62 -11.88 -26.79
N LEU A 62 23.58 -11.39 -26.07
CA LEU A 62 23.66 -10.20 -25.24
C LEU A 62 24.65 -10.36 -24.08
N THR A 63 24.73 -11.58 -23.50
CA THR A 63 25.71 -11.87 -22.44
C THR A 63 27.13 -11.80 -22.99
N ASN A 64 27.38 -12.27 -24.20
CA ASN A 64 28.69 -12.20 -24.84
C ASN A 64 29.07 -10.76 -25.22
N GLU A 65 28.12 -9.93 -25.67
CA GLU A 65 28.40 -8.55 -26.11
C GLU A 65 28.42 -7.54 -24.98
N PHE A 66 27.51 -7.67 -24.00
CA PHE A 66 27.31 -6.65 -22.93
C PHE A 66 27.58 -7.16 -21.50
N GLY A 67 28.02 -8.41 -21.35
CA GLY A 67 28.35 -9.01 -20.07
C GLY A 67 27.23 -9.80 -19.40
N LYS A 68 27.58 -10.48 -18.33
CA LYS A 68 26.75 -11.50 -17.64
C LYS A 68 25.40 -11.01 -17.08
N LYS A 69 25.09 -9.73 -17.14
CA LYS A 69 23.82 -9.20 -16.61
C LYS A 69 22.59 -9.59 -17.45
N TYR A 70 22.75 -9.86 -18.76
CA TYR A 70 21.62 -10.16 -19.68
C TYR A 70 21.27 -11.65 -19.70
N THR A 71 20.99 -12.21 -18.55
CA THR A 71 20.59 -13.61 -18.41
C THR A 71 19.21 -13.88 -19.02
N ILE A 72 18.93 -15.14 -19.37
CA ILE A 72 17.60 -15.58 -19.83
C ILE A 72 16.50 -15.21 -18.81
N SER A 73 16.78 -15.34 -17.50
CA SER A 73 15.85 -14.95 -16.43
C SER A 73 15.54 -13.46 -16.45
N LEU A 74 16.53 -12.59 -16.70
CA LEU A 74 16.31 -11.15 -16.82
C LEU A 74 15.44 -10.84 -18.04
N LEU A 75 15.70 -11.48 -19.21
CA LEU A 75 14.92 -11.22 -20.42
C LEU A 75 13.44 -11.60 -20.24
N TYR A 76 13.14 -12.72 -19.59
CA TYR A 76 11.75 -13.06 -19.26
C TYR A 76 11.10 -12.06 -18.28
N LYS A 77 11.83 -11.55 -17.30
CA LYS A 77 11.33 -10.48 -16.42
C LYS A 77 11.07 -9.17 -17.17
N ILE A 78 11.89 -8.86 -18.14
CA ILE A 78 11.70 -7.69 -19.01
C ILE A 78 10.45 -7.86 -19.89
N ILE A 79 10.19 -9.05 -20.43
CA ILE A 79 8.94 -9.35 -21.14
C ILE A 79 7.74 -9.18 -20.19
N GLN A 80 7.82 -9.77 -19.00
CA GLN A 80 6.76 -9.66 -18.00
C GLN A 80 6.50 -8.21 -17.56
N LEU A 81 7.56 -7.40 -17.41
CA LEU A 81 7.43 -5.96 -17.17
C LEU A 81 6.58 -5.29 -18.26
N TYR A 82 6.93 -5.54 -19.53
CA TYR A 82 6.22 -4.96 -20.66
C TYR A 82 4.74 -5.38 -20.66
N GLU A 83 4.43 -6.65 -20.42
CA GLU A 83 3.06 -7.18 -20.38
C GLU A 83 2.21 -6.58 -19.26
N ILE A 84 2.81 -6.30 -18.11
CA ILE A 84 2.14 -5.60 -17.01
C ILE A 84 1.98 -4.12 -17.36
N TYR A 85 3.02 -3.48 -17.88
CA TYR A 85 3.02 -2.08 -18.26
C TYR A 85 1.95 -1.74 -19.32
N GLU A 86 1.71 -2.62 -20.30
CA GLU A 86 0.60 -2.46 -21.26
C GLU A 86 -0.77 -2.39 -20.58
N LYS A 87 -0.97 -3.11 -19.47
CA LYS A 87 -2.24 -3.22 -18.77
C LYS A 87 -2.40 -2.21 -17.63
N VAL A 88 -1.29 -1.75 -17.11
CA VAL A 88 -1.22 -0.82 -15.98
C VAL A 88 -0.19 0.27 -16.30
N PRO A 89 -0.50 1.17 -17.23
CA PRO A 89 0.42 2.25 -17.55
C PRO A 89 0.57 3.17 -16.33
N THR A 90 1.81 3.49 -15.96
CA THR A 90 2.13 4.43 -14.89
C THR A 90 2.55 5.75 -15.49
N MET A 91 2.02 6.84 -14.99
CA MET A 91 2.39 8.17 -15.46
C MET A 91 3.61 8.74 -14.74
N SER A 92 3.96 8.22 -13.57
CA SER A 92 5.03 8.77 -12.77
C SER A 92 6.37 8.13 -13.08
N GLY A 93 7.38 8.97 -13.29
CA GLY A 93 8.77 8.53 -13.37
C GLY A 93 9.40 8.14 -12.03
N ILE A 94 8.59 7.90 -11.00
CA ILE A 94 9.04 7.58 -9.64
C ILE A 94 9.43 6.12 -9.49
N LEU A 95 8.76 5.21 -10.23
CA LEU A 95 9.07 3.78 -10.15
C LEU A 95 10.42 3.48 -10.79
N SER A 96 11.31 2.86 -10.02
CA SER A 96 12.58 2.31 -10.53
C SER A 96 12.41 0.87 -10.98
N TRP A 97 13.40 0.34 -11.73
CA TRP A 97 13.47 -1.10 -12.04
C TRP A 97 13.36 -1.98 -10.78
N SER A 98 13.94 -1.55 -9.66
CA SER A 98 13.87 -2.31 -8.40
C SER A 98 12.46 -2.36 -7.81
N HIS A 99 11.64 -1.32 -7.97
CA HIS A 99 10.22 -1.37 -7.60
C HIS A 99 9.47 -2.38 -8.47
N TRP A 100 9.66 -2.30 -9.78
CA TRP A 100 9.04 -3.26 -10.71
C TRP A 100 9.43 -4.70 -10.43
N TYR A 101 10.70 -4.94 -10.08
CA TYR A 101 11.19 -6.29 -9.76
C TYR A 101 10.40 -6.95 -8.62
N GLU A 102 10.02 -6.19 -7.59
CA GLU A 102 9.15 -6.68 -6.51
C GLU A 102 7.72 -6.95 -7.01
N LEU A 103 7.19 -6.09 -7.89
CA LEU A 103 5.83 -6.21 -8.41
C LEU A 103 5.66 -7.37 -9.41
N LEU A 104 6.71 -7.74 -10.14
CA LEU A 104 6.68 -8.82 -11.13
C LEU A 104 6.35 -10.19 -10.53
N SER A 105 6.52 -10.38 -9.23
CA SER A 105 6.13 -11.63 -8.55
C SER A 105 4.61 -11.79 -8.38
N MET A 106 3.84 -10.72 -8.58
CA MET A 106 2.40 -10.69 -8.34
C MET A 106 1.63 -11.16 -9.58
N LYS A 107 0.63 -12.03 -9.35
CA LYS A 107 -0.26 -12.51 -10.41
C LYS A 107 -1.51 -11.65 -10.58
N ASN A 108 -1.92 -10.94 -9.53
CA ASN A 108 -3.11 -10.10 -9.51
C ASN A 108 -2.77 -8.67 -9.93
N LEU A 109 -3.32 -8.21 -11.06
CA LEU A 109 -3.09 -6.86 -11.57
C LEU A 109 -3.66 -5.76 -10.68
N ASP A 110 -4.73 -6.02 -9.93
CA ASP A 110 -5.30 -5.05 -9.00
C ASP A 110 -4.39 -4.83 -7.80
N GLN A 111 -3.72 -5.90 -7.34
CA GLN A 111 -2.64 -5.81 -6.36
C GLN A 111 -1.45 -4.99 -6.88
N VAL A 112 -1.05 -5.20 -8.13
CA VAL A 112 0.00 -4.41 -8.78
C VAL A 112 -0.39 -2.93 -8.83
N ARG A 113 -1.62 -2.59 -9.26
CA ARG A 113 -2.14 -1.22 -9.30
C ARG A 113 -2.12 -0.57 -7.92
N TYR A 114 -2.58 -1.29 -6.90
CA TYR A 114 -2.56 -0.81 -5.53
C TYR A 114 -1.16 -0.39 -5.08
N TYR A 115 -0.15 -1.26 -5.24
CA TYR A 115 1.21 -0.93 -4.83
C TYR A 115 1.84 0.16 -5.69
N ILE A 116 1.54 0.24 -6.98
CA ILE A 116 1.95 1.36 -7.84
C ILE A 116 1.40 2.67 -7.28
N THR A 117 0.10 2.75 -7.00
CA THR A 117 -0.54 3.94 -6.41
C THR A 117 0.11 4.33 -5.09
N LEU A 118 0.44 3.36 -4.23
CA LEU A 118 1.15 3.65 -2.97
C LEU A 118 2.57 4.21 -3.21
N ILE A 119 3.32 3.66 -4.17
CA ILE A 119 4.64 4.18 -4.51
C ILE A 119 4.53 5.63 -4.99
N GLU A 120 3.58 5.92 -5.87
CA GLU A 120 3.38 7.24 -6.46
C GLU A 120 2.90 8.28 -5.45
N THR A 121 1.96 7.91 -4.58
CA THR A 121 1.34 8.85 -3.64
C THR A 121 2.15 9.06 -2.36
N GLN A 122 2.93 8.07 -1.94
CA GLN A 122 3.69 8.09 -0.69
C GLN A 122 5.20 8.07 -0.90
N ASN A 123 5.67 8.08 -2.15
CA ASN A 123 7.08 8.02 -2.53
C ASN A 123 7.83 6.88 -1.81
N LEU A 124 7.24 5.68 -1.83
CA LEU A 124 7.80 4.53 -1.12
C LEU A 124 9.17 4.15 -1.66
N SER A 125 10.11 3.87 -0.77
CA SER A 125 11.35 3.19 -1.10
C SER A 125 11.09 1.70 -1.41
N VAL A 126 11.99 1.06 -2.15
CA VAL A 126 11.93 -0.39 -2.43
C VAL A 126 11.86 -1.22 -1.14
N ARG A 127 12.55 -0.78 -0.08
CA ARG A 127 12.53 -1.47 1.23
C ARG A 127 11.16 -1.41 1.89
N GLU A 128 10.51 -0.25 1.83
CA GLU A 128 9.16 -0.07 2.37
C GLU A 128 8.14 -0.85 1.56
N LEU A 129 8.22 -0.80 0.22
CA LEU A 129 7.38 -1.62 -0.66
C LEU A 129 7.48 -3.11 -0.30
N ARG A 130 8.70 -3.64 -0.19
CA ARG A 130 8.95 -5.04 0.18
C ARG A 130 8.35 -5.41 1.54
N SER A 131 8.46 -4.51 2.53
CA SER A 131 7.86 -4.69 3.85
C SER A 131 6.34 -4.77 3.76
N ARG A 132 5.69 -3.88 2.99
CA ARG A 132 4.24 -3.86 2.82
C ARG A 132 3.71 -5.09 2.09
N ILE A 133 4.43 -5.55 1.05
CA ILE A 133 4.12 -6.80 0.34
C ILE A 133 4.22 -7.99 1.30
N LYS A 134 5.32 -8.09 2.07
CA LYS A 134 5.52 -9.14 3.07
C LYS A 134 4.41 -9.17 4.12
N ASN A 135 3.94 -8.02 4.54
CA ASN A 135 2.85 -7.87 5.50
C ASN A 135 1.46 -8.06 4.87
N LYS A 136 1.39 -8.46 3.60
CA LYS A 136 0.14 -8.74 2.87
C LYS A 136 -0.87 -7.59 2.97
N GLU A 137 -0.39 -6.35 2.75
CA GLU A 137 -1.18 -5.15 2.96
C GLU A 137 -2.42 -5.12 2.06
N TYR A 138 -2.29 -5.45 0.77
CA TYR A 138 -3.41 -5.54 -0.16
C TYR A 138 -4.45 -6.58 0.26
N GLU A 139 -4.02 -7.76 0.71
CA GLU A 139 -4.91 -8.85 1.10
C GLU A 139 -5.74 -8.52 2.34
N ARG A 140 -5.27 -7.59 3.17
CA ARG A 140 -5.96 -7.10 4.37
C ARG A 140 -6.93 -5.95 4.11
N LEU A 141 -7.04 -5.45 2.88
CA LEU A 141 -8.11 -4.52 2.49
C LEU A 141 -9.44 -5.26 2.45
N ASP A 142 -10.53 -4.57 2.77
CA ASP A 142 -11.86 -5.16 2.60
C ASP A 142 -12.24 -5.30 1.11
N GLU A 143 -13.22 -6.16 0.82
CA GLU A 143 -13.59 -6.48 -0.56
C GLU A 143 -14.17 -5.25 -1.28
N LYS A 144 -14.92 -4.38 -0.58
CA LYS A 144 -15.45 -3.14 -1.16
C LYS A 144 -14.32 -2.24 -1.66
N THR A 145 -13.24 -2.12 -0.87
CA THR A 145 -12.05 -1.36 -1.27
C THR A 145 -11.36 -1.96 -2.49
N LYS A 146 -11.22 -3.29 -2.53
CA LYS A 146 -10.64 -3.99 -3.68
C LYS A 146 -11.48 -3.78 -4.94
N GLU A 147 -12.80 -3.81 -4.83
CA GLU A 147 -13.72 -3.53 -5.95
C GLU A 147 -13.62 -2.06 -6.40
N ASN A 148 -13.56 -1.10 -5.48
CA ASN A 148 -13.38 0.31 -5.80
C ASN A 148 -12.05 0.58 -6.52
N LEU A 149 -10.97 -0.06 -6.07
CA LEU A 149 -9.67 0.01 -6.73
C LEU A 149 -9.69 -0.58 -8.15
N LYS A 150 -10.44 -1.67 -8.36
CA LYS A 150 -10.61 -2.31 -9.66
C LYS A 150 -11.39 -1.43 -10.63
N ASN A 151 -12.46 -0.81 -10.15
CA ASN A 151 -13.38 -0.01 -10.96
C ASN A 151 -12.93 1.45 -11.13
N GLN A 152 -11.80 1.85 -10.54
CA GLN A 152 -11.27 3.22 -10.54
C GLN A 152 -12.30 4.26 -10.10
N THR A 153 -13.16 3.90 -9.14
CA THR A 153 -14.22 4.80 -8.64
C THR A 153 -13.59 5.96 -7.90
N GLU A 154 -13.90 7.20 -8.31
CA GLU A 154 -13.26 8.43 -7.82
C GLU A 154 -13.55 8.74 -6.34
N LYS A 155 -14.65 8.24 -5.79
CA LYS A 155 -15.06 8.55 -4.42
C LYS A 155 -14.63 7.45 -3.44
N GLN A 156 -13.45 7.65 -2.86
CA GLN A 156 -12.87 6.76 -1.84
C GLN A 156 -13.16 7.34 -0.45
N GLU A 157 -13.73 6.54 0.43
CA GLU A 157 -13.90 6.89 1.83
C GLU A 157 -12.62 6.58 2.64
N ILE A 158 -12.36 7.36 3.70
CA ILE A 158 -11.21 7.16 4.59
C ILE A 158 -11.17 5.74 5.15
N THR A 159 -12.34 5.16 5.44
CA THR A 159 -12.51 3.83 6.03
C THR A 159 -12.18 2.70 5.07
N ASP A 160 -12.19 2.96 3.76
CA ASP A 160 -11.91 1.96 2.74
C ASP A 160 -10.46 1.44 2.81
N TYR A 161 -9.53 2.29 3.22
CA TYR A 161 -8.09 1.93 3.27
C TYR A 161 -7.62 1.41 4.63
N ILE A 162 -8.49 1.38 5.63
CA ILE A 162 -8.13 0.85 6.95
C ILE A 162 -8.10 -0.67 6.88
N LYS A 163 -6.93 -1.23 7.08
CA LYS A 163 -6.67 -2.68 6.98
C LYS A 163 -7.40 -3.47 8.06
N ASN A 164 -7.61 -4.75 7.81
CA ASN A 164 -8.17 -5.69 8.77
C ASN A 164 -7.48 -7.06 8.64
N PRO A 165 -6.76 -7.55 9.65
CA PRO A 165 -6.48 -6.90 10.93
C PRO A 165 -5.41 -5.80 10.86
N ILE A 166 -5.45 -4.89 11.84
CA ILE A 166 -4.37 -3.93 12.13
C ILE A 166 -3.23 -4.67 12.83
N MET A 167 -2.00 -4.54 12.33
CA MET A 167 -0.81 -5.15 12.92
C MET A 167 -0.14 -4.18 13.89
N ILE A 168 -0.01 -4.55 15.16
CA ILE A 168 0.57 -3.72 16.22
C ILE A 168 1.86 -4.39 16.73
N GLN A 169 2.99 -3.69 16.62
CA GLN A 169 4.31 -4.22 17.00
C GLN A 169 4.54 -4.11 18.50
N ASN A 170 4.69 -5.22 19.20
CA ASN A 170 5.04 -5.28 20.61
C ASN A 170 6.57 -5.35 20.78
N LYS A 171 7.26 -4.23 20.57
CA LYS A 171 8.72 -4.14 20.60
C LYS A 171 9.31 -4.50 21.96
N ASN A 172 8.61 -4.17 23.04
CA ASN A 172 9.04 -4.41 24.42
C ASN A 172 8.60 -5.78 24.96
N ARG A 173 7.91 -6.59 24.13
CA ARG A 173 7.49 -7.96 24.44
C ARG A 173 6.70 -8.10 25.73
N TYR A 174 5.71 -7.19 25.93
CA TYR A 174 4.78 -7.33 27.04
C TYR A 174 4.03 -8.67 26.94
N GLU A 175 4.04 -9.45 27.99
CA GLU A 175 3.44 -10.79 28.03
C GLU A 175 1.93 -10.71 28.27
N GLU A 176 1.49 -9.84 29.20
CA GLU A 176 0.08 -9.62 29.49
C GLU A 176 -0.43 -8.34 28.82
N ILE A 177 -1.43 -8.48 27.98
CA ILE A 177 -2.02 -7.36 27.23
C ILE A 177 -3.33 -6.95 27.88
N SER A 178 -3.32 -5.85 28.64
CA SER A 178 -4.52 -5.11 29.04
C SER A 178 -4.84 -3.99 28.04
N GLU A 179 -5.99 -3.32 28.13
CA GLU A 179 -6.30 -2.15 27.27
C GLU A 179 -5.25 -1.05 27.44
N LYS A 180 -4.80 -0.79 28.67
CA LYS A 180 -3.71 0.16 28.95
C LYS A 180 -2.36 -0.27 28.36
N VAL A 181 -2.04 -1.57 28.40
CA VAL A 181 -0.82 -2.08 27.78
C VAL A 181 -0.92 -2.00 26.27
N LEU A 182 -2.08 -2.32 25.68
CA LEU A 182 -2.30 -2.18 24.24
C LEU A 182 -2.13 -0.71 23.79
N GLN A 183 -2.72 0.22 24.52
CA GLN A 183 -2.55 1.65 24.28
C GLN A 183 -1.07 2.06 24.38
N LYS A 184 -0.37 1.59 25.41
CA LYS A 184 1.06 1.85 25.60
C LYS A 184 1.90 1.32 24.42
N ILE A 185 1.65 0.09 23.95
CA ILE A 185 2.33 -0.49 22.79
C ILE A 185 2.12 0.38 21.54
N ILE A 186 0.91 0.89 21.33
CA ILE A 186 0.59 1.79 20.21
C ILE A 186 1.37 3.11 20.36
N LEU A 187 1.41 3.69 21.55
CA LEU A 187 2.11 4.96 21.83
C LEU A 187 3.64 4.83 21.68
N GLU A 188 4.21 3.66 21.98
CA GLU A 188 5.64 3.39 21.80
C GLU A 188 6.06 3.35 20.32
N ASP A 189 5.13 3.14 19.38
CA ASP A 189 5.39 3.15 17.94
C ASP A 189 4.24 3.76 17.13
N ILE A 190 3.85 4.96 17.48
CA ILE A 190 2.81 5.76 16.79
C ILE A 190 3.04 5.78 15.27
N PRO A 191 4.27 6.04 14.75
CA PRO A 191 4.47 6.10 13.30
C PRO A 191 4.10 4.81 12.59
N SER A 192 4.40 3.64 13.16
CA SER A 192 4.03 2.34 12.58
C SER A 192 2.53 2.11 12.66
N PHE A 193 1.89 2.48 13.76
CA PHE A 193 0.44 2.37 13.91
C PHE A 193 -0.32 3.26 12.91
N LEU A 194 0.08 4.52 12.74
CA LEU A 194 -0.53 5.41 11.75
C LEU A 194 -0.37 4.90 10.32
N LYS A 195 0.79 4.31 9.99
CA LYS A 195 1.00 3.66 8.68
C LYS A 195 0.08 2.44 8.47
N GLU A 196 -0.22 1.70 9.54
CA GLU A 196 -1.17 0.58 9.47
C GLU A 196 -2.60 1.06 9.23
N LEU A 197 -3.02 2.17 9.84
CA LEU A 197 -4.33 2.76 9.58
C LEU A 197 -4.47 3.26 8.14
N GLY A 198 -3.38 3.76 7.54
CA GLY A 198 -3.37 4.24 6.16
C GLY A 198 -2.79 5.65 6.00
N THR A 199 -3.20 6.35 4.94
CA THR A 199 -2.63 7.64 4.56
C THR A 199 -3.35 8.81 5.25
N GLY A 200 -2.58 9.81 5.65
CA GLY A 200 -3.08 11.10 6.14
C GLY A 200 -3.44 11.15 7.62
N PHE A 201 -3.30 10.05 8.36
CA PHE A 201 -3.56 10.04 9.80
C PHE A 201 -2.45 10.76 10.55
N THR A 202 -2.86 11.61 11.49
CA THR A 202 -2.01 12.37 12.41
C THR A 202 -2.50 12.15 13.84
N PHE A 203 -1.57 11.90 14.76
CA PHE A 203 -1.88 11.74 16.18
C PHE A 203 -2.11 13.11 16.82
N ILE A 204 -3.19 13.23 17.59
CA ILE A 204 -3.50 14.43 18.39
C ILE A 204 -3.16 14.14 19.86
N GLU A 205 -3.89 13.21 20.48
CA GLU A 205 -3.74 12.93 21.91
C GLU A 205 -4.22 11.52 22.26
N ASN A 206 -3.68 10.95 23.34
CA ASN A 206 -4.21 9.76 24.00
C ASN A 206 -4.94 10.15 25.27
N GLU A 207 -5.90 9.33 25.68
CA GLU A 207 -6.76 9.61 26.85
C GLU A 207 -7.36 11.03 26.77
N TYR A 208 -7.84 11.42 25.55
CA TYR A 208 -8.41 12.73 25.33
C TYR A 208 -9.65 12.94 26.21
N LYS A 209 -9.54 13.89 27.13
CA LYS A 209 -10.56 14.14 28.17
C LYS A 209 -11.76 14.91 27.61
N ILE A 210 -12.93 14.34 27.73
CA ILE A 210 -14.20 14.96 27.37
C ILE A 210 -15.13 15.03 28.59
N ARG A 211 -16.04 16.01 28.60
CA ARG A 211 -17.02 16.16 29.68
C ARG A 211 -18.44 15.99 29.12
N ILE A 212 -19.14 14.96 29.60
CA ILE A 212 -20.52 14.67 29.25
C ILE A 212 -21.39 14.85 30.49
N GLY A 213 -22.16 15.94 30.52
CA GLY A 213 -22.87 16.33 31.73
C GLY A 213 -21.89 16.62 32.87
N ASN A 214 -22.04 15.90 33.98
CA ASN A 214 -21.18 16.03 35.14
C ASN A 214 -20.07 14.99 35.27
N ARG A 215 -19.86 14.17 34.21
CA ARG A 215 -18.87 13.09 34.22
C ARG A 215 -17.78 13.34 33.18
N TYR A 216 -16.56 12.98 33.56
CA TYR A 216 -15.44 12.93 32.63
C TYR A 216 -15.36 11.56 32.00
N ASN A 217 -15.11 11.53 30.69
CA ASN A 217 -14.82 10.36 29.90
C ASN A 217 -13.52 10.58 29.16
N TYR A 218 -12.90 9.52 28.70
CA TYR A 218 -11.60 9.57 28.00
C TYR A 218 -11.69 8.78 26.72
N ILE A 219 -11.31 9.40 25.61
CA ILE A 219 -11.16 8.76 24.31
C ILE A 219 -9.76 8.14 24.28
N ASP A 220 -9.64 6.84 23.99
CA ASP A 220 -8.34 6.16 24.04
C ASP A 220 -7.31 6.82 23.13
N LEU A 221 -7.64 7.08 21.86
CA LEU A 221 -6.80 7.81 20.93
C LEU A 221 -7.65 8.76 20.09
N LEU A 222 -7.26 10.03 20.05
CA LEU A 222 -7.81 11.03 19.14
C LEU A 222 -6.79 11.30 18.04
N LEU A 223 -7.22 11.11 16.79
CA LEU A 223 -6.43 11.34 15.59
C LEU A 223 -7.14 12.38 14.70
N TYR A 224 -6.41 12.86 13.70
CA TYR A 224 -6.95 13.67 12.61
C TYR A 224 -6.49 13.10 11.27
N ASN A 225 -7.35 13.12 10.26
CA ASN A 225 -6.95 12.75 8.91
C ASN A 225 -6.91 13.98 8.01
N ILE A 226 -5.71 14.36 7.59
CA ILE A 226 -5.45 15.56 6.78
C ILE A 226 -6.11 15.48 5.40
N LYS A 227 -6.13 14.29 4.78
CA LYS A 227 -6.68 14.10 3.44
C LYS A 227 -8.19 14.29 3.40
N TYR A 228 -8.88 13.80 4.43
CA TYR A 228 -10.34 13.84 4.54
C TYR A 228 -10.81 14.95 5.48
N ARG A 229 -9.91 15.73 6.06
CA ARG A 229 -10.18 16.87 6.94
C ARG A 229 -11.20 16.53 8.05
N CYS A 230 -11.00 15.41 8.73
CA CYS A 230 -11.89 14.95 9.78
C CYS A 230 -11.14 14.39 10.99
N TYR A 231 -11.77 14.50 12.15
CA TYR A 231 -11.32 13.82 13.36
C TYR A 231 -11.59 12.32 13.28
N VAL A 232 -10.75 11.54 13.96
CA VAL A 232 -10.89 10.09 14.06
C VAL A 232 -10.75 9.68 15.51
N VAL A 233 -11.82 9.14 16.06
CA VAL A 233 -11.87 8.58 17.41
C VAL A 233 -11.55 7.10 17.33
N ILE A 234 -10.58 6.63 18.12
CA ILE A 234 -10.26 5.21 18.25
C ILE A 234 -10.54 4.76 19.68
N GLU A 235 -11.25 3.64 19.79
CA GLU A 235 -11.55 2.95 21.02
C GLU A 235 -10.93 1.56 21.00
N LEU A 236 -10.23 1.17 22.08
CA LEU A 236 -9.50 -0.09 22.19
C LEU A 236 -10.25 -1.09 23.04
N LYS A 237 -10.46 -2.31 22.54
CA LYS A 237 -11.15 -3.38 23.30
C LYS A 237 -10.41 -4.71 23.15
N LEU A 238 -10.19 -5.39 24.27
CA LEU A 238 -9.47 -6.66 24.29
C LEU A 238 -10.32 -7.86 23.83
N GLY A 239 -11.63 -7.70 23.87
CA GLY A 239 -12.57 -8.79 23.62
C GLY A 239 -13.19 -8.75 22.22
N GLU A 240 -14.34 -9.38 22.14
CA GLU A 240 -15.23 -9.34 20.99
C GLU A 240 -16.02 -8.01 20.97
N LEU A 241 -16.31 -7.52 19.76
CA LEU A 241 -17.15 -6.33 19.56
C LEU A 241 -18.54 -6.54 20.17
N LYS A 242 -18.97 -5.54 20.96
CA LYS A 242 -20.29 -5.51 21.62
C LYS A 242 -21.05 -4.25 21.24
N LYS A 243 -22.37 -4.29 21.43
CA LYS A 243 -23.28 -3.15 21.22
C LYS A 243 -22.88 -1.90 22.02
N GLU A 244 -22.44 -2.10 23.26
CA GLU A 244 -22.03 -1.03 24.16
C GLU A 244 -20.84 -0.23 23.61
N HIS A 245 -19.93 -0.90 22.89
CA HIS A 245 -18.77 -0.24 22.27
C HIS A 245 -19.22 0.72 21.14
N ILE A 246 -20.25 0.34 20.38
CA ILE A 246 -20.82 1.20 19.34
C ILE A 246 -21.45 2.44 19.96
N GLY A 247 -22.29 2.28 21.01
CA GLY A 247 -22.90 3.43 21.69
C GLY A 247 -21.87 4.34 22.35
N GLN A 248 -20.79 3.80 22.90
CA GLN A 248 -19.69 4.58 23.48
C GLN A 248 -19.00 5.45 22.43
N ILE A 249 -18.59 4.87 21.31
CA ILE A 249 -17.85 5.60 20.26
C ILE A 249 -18.75 6.64 19.57
N GLU A 250 -20.04 6.33 19.38
CA GLU A 250 -21.02 7.25 18.81
C GLU A 250 -21.16 8.53 19.65
N VAL A 251 -21.22 8.37 20.98
CA VAL A 251 -21.24 9.52 21.91
C VAL A 251 -19.96 10.34 21.80
N TYR A 252 -18.81 9.69 21.69
CA TYR A 252 -17.51 10.38 21.57
C TYR A 252 -17.39 11.13 20.24
N MET A 253 -17.77 10.53 19.13
CA MET A 253 -17.82 11.18 17.81
C MET A 253 -18.73 12.41 17.84
N THR A 254 -19.92 12.26 18.41
CA THR A 254 -20.89 13.36 18.55
C THR A 254 -20.33 14.50 19.42
N TYR A 255 -19.58 14.18 20.46
CA TYR A 255 -18.92 15.19 21.29
C TYR A 255 -17.89 15.99 20.50
N ILE A 256 -17.04 15.30 19.74
CA ILE A 256 -16.02 15.94 18.88
C ILE A 256 -16.68 16.80 17.81
N ASP A 257 -17.71 16.28 17.14
CA ASP A 257 -18.45 17.03 16.11
C ASP A 257 -19.09 18.33 16.65
N LYS A 258 -19.53 18.33 17.92
CA LYS A 258 -20.18 19.50 18.53
C LYS A 258 -19.23 20.49 19.18
N ASN A 259 -18.06 20.05 19.67
CA ASN A 259 -17.23 20.86 20.53
C ASN A 259 -15.82 21.14 19.97
N LEU A 260 -15.34 20.34 19.02
CA LEU A 260 -13.98 20.46 18.51
C LEU A 260 -13.94 20.72 17.00
N LYS A 261 -14.81 20.05 16.24
CA LYS A 261 -14.90 20.15 14.80
C LYS A 261 -15.29 21.56 14.33
N SER A 262 -14.58 22.10 13.34
CA SER A 262 -14.98 23.34 12.64
C SER A 262 -16.03 23.04 11.55
N GLU A 263 -16.70 24.10 11.04
CA GLU A 263 -17.70 23.97 9.97
C GLU A 263 -17.12 23.45 8.66
N GLU A 264 -15.84 23.73 8.40
CA GLU A 264 -15.16 23.34 7.18
C GLU A 264 -14.64 21.88 7.21
N GLU A 265 -14.75 21.21 8.33
CA GLU A 265 -14.28 19.83 8.50
C GLU A 265 -15.41 18.83 8.31
N ASP A 266 -15.08 17.67 7.77
CA ASP A 266 -15.99 16.55 7.64
C ASP A 266 -16.31 15.94 9.01
N ASN A 267 -17.41 15.19 9.09
CA ASN A 267 -17.86 14.58 10.33
C ASN A 267 -16.84 13.55 10.84
N THR A 268 -16.71 13.50 12.17
CA THR A 268 -15.83 12.58 12.88
C THR A 268 -16.11 11.12 12.54
N ILE A 269 -15.06 10.33 12.39
CA ILE A 269 -15.13 8.88 12.14
C ILE A 269 -14.73 8.13 13.40
N GLY A 270 -15.43 7.03 13.69
CA GLY A 270 -15.15 6.13 14.79
C GLY A 270 -14.53 4.81 14.33
N ILE A 271 -13.48 4.36 15.02
CA ILE A 271 -12.86 3.07 14.81
C ILE A 271 -12.79 2.32 16.12
N VAL A 272 -13.49 1.18 16.24
CA VAL A 272 -13.35 0.29 17.39
C VAL A 272 -12.34 -0.80 17.04
N LEU A 273 -11.19 -0.80 17.70
CA LEU A 273 -10.18 -1.84 17.57
C LEU A 273 -10.46 -2.96 18.56
N VAL A 274 -10.75 -4.14 18.07
CA VAL A 274 -11.15 -5.31 18.86
C VAL A 274 -10.25 -6.51 18.58
N LYS A 275 -10.17 -7.43 19.52
CA LYS A 275 -9.47 -8.70 19.29
C LYS A 275 -10.24 -9.61 18.34
N LYS A 276 -11.58 -9.55 18.38
CA LYS A 276 -12.47 -10.32 17.53
C LYS A 276 -13.65 -9.45 17.09
N ASN A 277 -13.86 -9.38 15.80
CA ASN A 277 -15.00 -8.65 15.25
C ASN A 277 -16.30 -9.43 15.39
N ASN A 278 -17.42 -8.72 15.44
CA ASN A 278 -18.76 -9.29 15.41
C ASN A 278 -19.56 -8.62 14.30
N LYS A 279 -19.67 -9.32 13.16
CA LYS A 279 -20.34 -8.80 11.97
C LYS A 279 -21.82 -8.46 12.22
N TYR A 280 -22.49 -9.19 13.10
CA TYR A 280 -23.89 -8.92 13.42
C TYR A 280 -24.06 -7.60 14.18
N VAL A 281 -23.14 -7.26 15.08
CA VAL A 281 -23.16 -5.96 15.75
C VAL A 281 -22.98 -4.83 14.74
N MET A 282 -22.08 -4.99 13.75
CA MET A 282 -21.85 -4.00 12.70
C MET A 282 -23.00 -3.92 11.68
N GLU A 283 -23.65 -5.02 11.37
CA GLU A 283 -24.82 -5.07 10.47
C GLU A 283 -25.97 -4.21 10.98
N TYR A 284 -26.18 -4.17 12.31
CA TYR A 284 -27.20 -3.35 12.94
C TYR A 284 -26.70 -1.99 13.46
N CYS A 285 -25.46 -1.61 13.14
CA CYS A 285 -24.95 -0.28 13.41
C CYS A 285 -25.55 0.73 12.43
N SER A 286 -26.28 1.71 12.92
CA SER A 286 -26.95 2.72 12.08
C SER A 286 -26.01 3.80 11.54
N ASP A 287 -24.91 4.07 12.23
CA ASP A 287 -23.93 5.09 11.80
C ASP A 287 -22.83 4.47 10.92
N SER A 288 -22.88 4.77 9.64
CA SER A 288 -21.91 4.27 8.65
C SER A 288 -20.47 4.77 8.87
N ARG A 289 -20.29 5.83 9.68
CA ARG A 289 -18.98 6.39 10.01
C ARG A 289 -18.24 5.54 11.06
N ILE A 290 -18.92 4.61 11.73
CA ILE A 290 -18.31 3.72 12.71
C ILE A 290 -17.83 2.47 12.01
N LYS A 291 -16.57 2.11 12.23
CA LYS A 291 -15.97 0.88 11.71
C LYS A 291 -15.36 0.07 12.86
N SER A 292 -15.48 -1.24 12.75
CA SER A 292 -14.74 -2.16 13.61
C SER A 292 -13.60 -2.78 12.83
N ARG A 293 -12.44 -2.91 13.47
CA ARG A 293 -11.26 -3.59 12.91
C ARG A 293 -10.65 -4.52 13.95
N GLU A 294 -10.28 -5.69 13.52
CA GLU A 294 -9.48 -6.57 14.35
C GLU A 294 -8.05 -6.06 14.45
N TYR A 295 -7.37 -6.36 15.55
CA TYR A 295 -5.95 -6.14 15.66
C TYR A 295 -5.21 -7.45 15.99
N ARG A 296 -3.93 -7.48 15.66
CA ARG A 296 -2.98 -8.53 16.06
C ARG A 296 -1.73 -7.90 16.61
N VAL A 297 -1.37 -8.31 17.81
CA VAL A 297 -0.11 -7.91 18.45
C VAL A 297 0.98 -8.86 17.97
N LEU A 298 2.05 -8.31 17.41
CA LEU A 298 3.20 -9.04 16.89
C LEU A 298 4.37 -8.86 17.86
N SER A 299 5.00 -9.93 18.28
CA SER A 299 6.22 -9.97 19.11
C SER A 299 7.48 -10.12 18.29
#